data_128c925af13d930cbb0017bdb873ee23
#
_entry.id   128c925af13d930cbb0017bdb873ee23
#
_cell.length_a   1.000
_cell.length_b   1.000
_cell.length_c   1.000
_cell.angle_alpha   90.00
_cell.angle_beta   90.00
_cell.angle_gamma   90.00
#
_symmetry.space_group_name_H-M   'P 1'
#
loop_
_entity.id
_entity.type
_entity.pdbx_description
1 polymer ?
#
loop_
_entity_poly.entity_id
_entity_poly.type
_entity_poly.pdbx_seq_one_letter_code
_entity_poly.pdbx_strand_id
1 'polypeptide(L)'
;MILPYLIGKISAEALTMVTTQTNLSFKTGHGISAPEALLLYTQNIMQEPALRKLLTDYYKTDFMDPQYSWVAPDIIDFYRGTEYVPVRLNNVENILYLGKLAEFNAQNVKYITRYKTEIVNLTLYDYVNLYTKCYGVRPDFLHEIPPKDLFNMIVLEGLELGASDIRITQRDRFIEVSYSVNKRKVFSKRTLPSGVMEEIVKLITTQARAATSVAARKPAYMDINLDERHRGRVVNNYTYFGSAIVIRVLSNDIYSRTFKSLNIPDEVVDFIRKSCINLRPGLKLFCGETSSGKNTTIMTTLNELHRTQAMEIISVEQPVEIVTDFIKQINTQTDEEYNESAGSLLRQNPDVVYIAEMTDRTALTAVKVANTGKPVFSTVHCNSVADVVSRIIDLTGLSLTRVVMILDTVVYQKLLPVKCPECGDKGCPECYKSGMIPVFNYLHFDDGLKKSLLGKTLEEVYTIIDEATKGKEMLNTLVSQGKISEKTHSWR
;
A
#
# COMPACT_ATOMS: atom_id res chain seq x y z
N MET A 1 21.60 -28.36 -15.61
CA MET A 1 20.25 -27.76 -15.77
C MET A 1 19.65 -27.59 -14.38
N ILE A 2 19.33 -26.36 -13.97
CA ILE A 2 18.88 -26.08 -12.59
C ILE A 2 17.43 -26.52 -12.32
N LEU A 3 16.63 -26.73 -13.38
CA LEU A 3 15.24 -27.21 -13.27
C LEU A 3 15.06 -28.40 -12.32
N PRO A 4 15.88 -29.44 -12.33
CA PRO A 4 15.77 -30.55 -11.38
C PRO A 4 15.94 -30.11 -9.91
N TYR A 5 16.69 -29.04 -9.66
CA TYR A 5 16.89 -28.49 -8.30
C TYR A 5 15.72 -27.64 -7.81
N LEU A 6 14.86 -27.14 -8.72
CA LEU A 6 13.66 -26.38 -8.40
C LEU A 6 12.42 -27.24 -8.20
N ILE A 7 12.39 -28.45 -8.81
CA ILE A 7 11.27 -29.38 -8.67
C ILE A 7 11.10 -29.75 -7.19
N GLY A 8 9.89 -29.54 -6.69
CA GLY A 8 9.55 -29.77 -5.28
C GLY A 8 9.93 -28.65 -4.31
N LYS A 9 10.60 -27.57 -4.77
CA LYS A 9 10.92 -26.39 -3.96
C LYS A 9 10.02 -25.18 -4.27
N ILE A 10 9.39 -25.19 -5.44
CA ILE A 10 8.40 -24.19 -5.88
C ILE A 10 7.21 -24.91 -6.50
N SER A 11 6.05 -24.24 -6.57
CA SER A 11 4.84 -24.82 -7.18
C SER A 11 5.01 -25.01 -8.70
N ALA A 12 4.24 -25.92 -9.29
CA ALA A 12 4.26 -26.17 -10.74
C ALA A 12 3.84 -24.91 -11.54
N GLU A 13 2.90 -24.12 -11.01
CA GLU A 13 2.46 -22.85 -11.58
C GLU A 13 3.59 -21.82 -11.57
N ALA A 14 4.28 -21.67 -10.43
CA ALA A 14 5.44 -20.81 -10.30
C ALA A 14 6.57 -21.23 -11.24
N LEU A 15 6.81 -22.52 -11.40
CA LEU A 15 7.81 -23.04 -12.33
C LEU A 15 7.47 -22.69 -13.79
N THR A 16 6.20 -22.84 -14.18
CA THR A 16 5.70 -22.47 -15.52
C THR A 16 5.85 -20.96 -15.75
N MET A 17 5.45 -20.13 -14.80
CA MET A 17 5.57 -18.69 -14.88
C MET A 17 7.03 -18.24 -15.01
N VAL A 18 7.93 -18.78 -14.20
CA VAL A 18 9.38 -18.51 -14.25
C VAL A 18 9.94 -18.87 -15.62
N THR A 19 9.61 -20.05 -16.15
CA THR A 19 10.10 -20.52 -17.45
C THR A 19 9.62 -19.62 -18.59
N THR A 20 8.35 -19.22 -18.58
CA THR A 20 7.77 -18.34 -19.59
C THR A 20 8.40 -16.96 -19.56
N GLN A 21 8.52 -16.34 -18.39
CA GLN A 21 9.12 -15.02 -18.24
C GLN A 21 10.61 -15.00 -18.57
N THR A 22 11.32 -16.09 -18.26
CA THR A 22 12.72 -16.26 -18.60
C THR A 22 12.93 -16.26 -20.10
N ASN A 23 12.13 -17.02 -20.85
CA ASN A 23 12.21 -17.07 -22.30
C ASN A 23 11.95 -15.71 -22.98
N LEU A 24 11.12 -14.85 -22.37
CA LEU A 24 10.85 -13.49 -22.86
C LEU A 24 12.01 -12.52 -22.62
N SER A 25 12.91 -12.80 -21.67
CA SER A 25 13.87 -11.81 -21.17
C SER A 25 15.31 -12.01 -21.63
N PHE A 26 15.65 -13.14 -22.24
CA PHE A 26 17.03 -13.47 -22.60
C PHE A 26 17.25 -13.60 -24.10
N LYS A 27 18.32 -12.95 -24.59
CA LYS A 27 18.78 -13.11 -25.98
C LYS A 27 19.45 -14.46 -26.15
N THR A 28 19.02 -15.21 -27.14
CA THR A 28 19.69 -16.46 -27.52
C THR A 28 21.08 -16.15 -28.09
N GLY A 29 22.14 -16.85 -27.62
CA GLY A 29 23.47 -16.79 -28.22
C GLY A 29 24.56 -16.04 -27.43
N HIS A 30 24.28 -15.53 -26.24
CA HIS A 30 25.28 -14.80 -25.44
C HIS A 30 25.93 -15.56 -24.28
N GLY A 31 26.02 -16.90 -24.37
CA GLY A 31 26.82 -17.70 -23.42
C GLY A 31 26.24 -17.83 -21.99
N ILE A 32 25.11 -17.19 -21.67
CA ILE A 32 24.45 -17.34 -20.38
C ILE A 32 23.55 -18.56 -20.40
N SER A 33 23.77 -19.47 -19.46
CA SER A 33 23.00 -20.70 -19.42
C SER A 33 21.54 -20.46 -18.99
N ALA A 34 20.62 -21.26 -19.54
CA ALA A 34 19.20 -21.22 -19.13
C ALA A 34 18.97 -21.31 -17.62
N PRO A 35 19.81 -22.00 -16.81
CA PRO A 35 19.73 -22.02 -15.37
C PRO A 35 19.83 -20.64 -14.70
N GLU A 36 20.73 -19.78 -15.16
CA GLU A 36 20.92 -18.45 -14.55
C GLU A 36 19.79 -17.49 -14.90
N ALA A 37 19.25 -17.65 -16.10
CA ALA A 37 18.06 -16.93 -16.51
C ALA A 37 16.87 -17.21 -15.60
N LEU A 38 16.67 -18.45 -15.20
CA LEU A 38 15.65 -18.87 -14.24
C LEU A 38 15.81 -18.16 -12.88
N LEU A 39 17.03 -17.91 -12.46
CA LEU A 39 17.32 -17.29 -11.16
C LEU A 39 16.93 -15.83 -11.08
N LEU A 40 16.92 -15.12 -12.20
CA LEU A 40 16.47 -13.74 -12.25
C LEU A 40 15.02 -13.59 -11.77
N TYR A 41 14.20 -14.62 -11.98
CA TYR A 41 12.78 -14.60 -11.65
C TYR A 41 12.43 -15.41 -10.40
N THR A 42 13.25 -16.38 -10.01
CA THR A 42 12.98 -17.21 -8.82
C THR A 42 13.19 -16.47 -7.50
N GLN A 43 13.88 -15.33 -7.49
CA GLN A 43 14.08 -14.55 -6.25
C GLN A 43 12.78 -14.06 -5.61
N ASN A 44 11.73 -13.85 -6.42
CA ASN A 44 10.41 -13.49 -5.87
C ASN A 44 9.60 -14.69 -5.38
N ILE A 45 9.99 -15.90 -5.76
CA ILE A 45 9.30 -17.16 -5.47
C ILE A 45 9.99 -17.90 -4.31
N MET A 46 11.30 -17.70 -4.17
CA MET A 46 12.14 -18.35 -3.18
C MET A 46 12.88 -17.29 -2.32
N GLN A 47 13.00 -17.54 -1.03
CA GLN A 47 13.76 -16.65 -0.14
C GLN A 47 15.22 -16.59 -0.54
N GLU A 48 15.81 -15.41 -0.50
CA GLU A 48 17.17 -15.14 -0.98
C GLU A 48 18.26 -16.04 -0.37
N PRO A 49 18.27 -16.34 0.94
CA PRO A 49 19.26 -17.27 1.50
C PRO A 49 19.16 -18.69 0.92
N ALA A 50 17.93 -19.18 0.70
CA ALA A 50 17.69 -20.48 0.11
C ALA A 50 18.14 -20.51 -1.37
N LEU A 51 17.90 -19.43 -2.11
CA LEU A 51 18.34 -19.27 -3.48
C LEU A 51 19.87 -19.23 -3.59
N ARG A 52 20.56 -18.43 -2.74
CA ARG A 52 22.03 -18.38 -2.73
C ARG A 52 22.64 -19.75 -2.42
N LYS A 53 22.09 -20.47 -1.44
CA LYS A 53 22.52 -21.81 -1.10
C LYS A 53 22.36 -22.75 -2.30
N LEU A 54 21.21 -22.70 -2.98
CA LEU A 54 20.95 -23.50 -4.18
C LEU A 54 21.96 -23.19 -5.30
N LEU A 55 22.32 -21.91 -5.48
CA LEU A 55 23.34 -21.47 -6.44
C LEU A 55 24.73 -21.92 -6.07
N THR A 56 25.12 -21.75 -4.80
CA THR A 56 26.40 -22.23 -4.28
C THR A 56 26.54 -23.72 -4.51
N ASP A 57 25.49 -24.52 -4.23
CA ASP A 57 25.48 -25.96 -4.46
C ASP A 57 25.58 -26.32 -5.96
N TYR A 58 24.96 -25.54 -6.84
CA TYR A 58 24.97 -25.78 -8.28
C TYR A 58 26.30 -25.40 -8.95
N TYR A 59 26.79 -24.17 -8.67
CA TYR A 59 28.03 -23.65 -9.28
C TYR A 59 29.31 -24.05 -8.54
N LYS A 60 29.20 -24.61 -7.32
CA LYS A 60 30.31 -24.90 -6.44
C LYS A 60 31.21 -23.70 -6.15
N THR A 61 30.57 -22.53 -6.01
CA THR A 61 31.24 -21.24 -5.71
C THR A 61 30.34 -20.37 -4.83
N ASP A 62 30.94 -19.54 -3.99
CA ASP A 62 30.23 -18.63 -3.12
C ASP A 62 29.75 -17.39 -3.89
N PHE A 63 28.55 -16.91 -3.52
CA PHE A 63 27.95 -15.71 -4.05
C PHE A 63 27.84 -14.65 -2.96
N MET A 64 28.35 -13.46 -3.26
CA MET A 64 28.26 -12.31 -2.35
C MET A 64 26.85 -11.75 -2.33
N ASP A 65 26.37 -11.37 -1.13
CA ASP A 65 25.23 -10.47 -0.98
C ASP A 65 25.70 -9.03 -1.20
N PRO A 66 25.29 -8.36 -2.29
CA PRO A 66 25.74 -7.01 -2.57
C PRO A 66 24.99 -6.03 -1.67
N GLN A 67 25.54 -5.78 -0.46
CA GLN A 67 25.16 -4.57 0.27
C GLN A 67 25.70 -3.38 -0.53
N TYR A 68 24.86 -2.83 -1.42
CA TYR A 68 25.23 -1.68 -2.24
C TYR A 68 25.60 -0.50 -1.34
N SER A 69 26.88 -0.11 -1.37
CA SER A 69 27.31 1.18 -0.88
C SER A 69 27.57 2.11 -2.07
N TRP A 70 27.38 3.41 -1.86
CA TRP A 70 27.67 4.40 -2.89
C TRP A 70 29.13 4.28 -3.36
N VAL A 71 29.30 4.15 -4.66
CA VAL A 71 30.61 4.12 -5.32
C VAL A 71 30.75 5.39 -6.15
N ALA A 72 31.89 6.05 -6.08
CA ALA A 72 32.12 7.32 -6.76
C ALA A 72 31.98 7.18 -8.29
N PRO A 73 31.42 8.20 -8.98
CA PRO A 73 31.16 8.16 -10.43
C PRO A 73 32.40 7.85 -11.28
N ASP A 74 33.57 8.34 -10.90
CA ASP A 74 34.83 8.08 -11.60
C ASP A 74 35.22 6.59 -11.57
N ILE A 75 34.94 5.89 -10.49
CA ILE A 75 35.14 4.44 -10.39
C ILE A 75 34.12 3.71 -11.27
N ILE A 76 32.86 4.14 -11.24
CA ILE A 76 31.80 3.53 -12.05
C ILE A 76 32.14 3.68 -13.55
N ASP A 77 32.52 4.87 -13.98
CA ASP A 77 32.85 5.14 -15.37
C ASP A 77 34.13 4.43 -15.84
N PHE A 78 35.08 4.18 -14.94
CA PHE A 78 36.30 3.40 -15.25
C PHE A 78 35.98 1.96 -15.66
N TYR A 79 34.95 1.34 -15.03
CA TYR A 79 34.54 -0.04 -15.35
C TYR A 79 33.44 -0.13 -16.41
N ARG A 80 32.96 1.01 -16.94
CA ARG A 80 31.95 1.01 -18.00
C ARG A 80 32.46 0.28 -19.25
N GLY A 81 31.62 -0.62 -19.80
CA GLY A 81 31.98 -1.45 -20.94
C GLY A 81 32.89 -2.65 -20.61
N THR A 82 33.06 -2.95 -19.33
CA THR A 82 33.71 -4.19 -18.87
C THR A 82 32.68 -5.19 -18.35
N GLU A 83 33.11 -6.42 -18.10
CA GLU A 83 32.30 -7.49 -17.47
C GLU A 83 32.16 -7.32 -15.94
N TYR A 84 32.67 -6.21 -15.37
CA TYR A 84 32.71 -5.97 -13.95
C TYR A 84 31.82 -4.81 -13.55
N VAL A 85 31.17 -4.95 -12.39
CA VAL A 85 30.34 -3.90 -11.80
C VAL A 85 30.87 -3.54 -10.43
N PRO A 86 31.17 -2.26 -10.15
CA PRO A 86 31.55 -1.83 -8.82
C PRO A 86 30.42 -2.11 -7.81
N VAL A 87 30.72 -2.85 -6.75
CA VAL A 87 29.73 -3.24 -5.72
C VAL A 87 29.78 -2.29 -4.53
N ARG A 88 30.95 -2.15 -3.95
CA ARG A 88 31.19 -1.27 -2.80
C ARG A 88 32.67 -0.91 -2.67
N LEU A 89 32.91 0.21 -1.99
CA LEU A 89 34.25 0.64 -1.59
C LEU A 89 34.35 0.58 -0.04
N ASN A 90 35.26 -0.23 0.46
CA ASN A 90 35.62 -0.19 1.87
C ASN A 90 36.73 0.84 2.06
N ASN A 91 36.37 2.04 2.51
CA ASN A 91 37.34 3.14 2.71
C ASN A 91 38.32 2.91 3.88
N VAL A 92 37.99 2.05 4.83
CA VAL A 92 38.82 1.74 5.99
C VAL A 92 40.00 0.84 5.58
N GLU A 93 39.67 -0.19 4.79
CA GLU A 93 40.67 -1.17 4.33
C GLU A 93 41.21 -0.84 2.93
N ASN A 94 40.68 0.20 2.29
CA ASN A 94 41.02 0.62 0.94
C ASN A 94 40.78 -0.48 -0.12
N ILE A 95 39.67 -1.23 0.03
CA ILE A 95 39.29 -2.35 -0.84
C ILE A 95 38.12 -1.97 -1.70
N LEU A 96 38.29 -2.12 -3.03
CA LEU A 96 37.21 -2.01 -4.01
C LEU A 96 36.70 -3.42 -4.38
N TYR A 97 35.44 -3.69 -4.10
CA TYR A 97 34.78 -4.93 -4.49
C TYR A 97 34.17 -4.79 -5.88
N LEU A 98 34.58 -5.69 -6.80
CA LEU A 98 34.09 -5.77 -8.16
C LEU A 98 33.25 -7.05 -8.33
N GLY A 99 31.99 -6.88 -8.69
CA GLY A 99 31.08 -7.97 -8.98
C GLY A 99 31.19 -8.44 -10.42
N LYS A 100 31.14 -9.75 -10.63
CA LYS A 100 31.01 -10.39 -11.94
C LYS A 100 30.03 -11.56 -11.88
N LEU A 101 29.56 -12.01 -13.05
CA LEU A 101 28.88 -13.30 -13.15
C LEU A 101 29.88 -14.44 -12.99
N ALA A 102 29.44 -15.54 -12.38
CA ALA A 102 30.29 -16.71 -12.16
C ALA A 102 30.89 -17.28 -13.47
N GLU A 103 30.16 -17.15 -14.59
CA GLU A 103 30.56 -17.60 -15.92
C GLU A 103 31.60 -16.70 -16.59
N PHE A 104 31.77 -15.44 -16.15
CA PHE A 104 32.72 -14.53 -16.75
C PHE A 104 34.16 -14.86 -16.34
N ASN A 105 35.06 -14.92 -17.32
CA ASN A 105 36.46 -15.22 -17.06
C ASN A 105 37.18 -14.00 -16.49
N ALA A 106 37.84 -14.15 -15.35
CA ALA A 106 38.49 -13.06 -14.63
C ALA A 106 39.80 -12.51 -15.27
N GLN A 107 40.16 -12.94 -16.47
CA GLN A 107 41.49 -12.67 -17.06
C GLN A 107 41.71 -11.21 -17.51
N ASN A 108 40.68 -10.39 -17.65
CA ASN A 108 40.77 -9.03 -18.21
C ASN A 108 40.38 -7.94 -17.22
N VAL A 109 40.75 -8.08 -15.95
CA VAL A 109 40.42 -7.05 -14.95
C VAL A 109 41.29 -5.83 -15.13
N LYS A 110 40.67 -4.66 -15.29
CA LYS A 110 41.35 -3.37 -15.15
C LYS A 110 41.41 -3.00 -13.66
N TYR A 111 42.56 -2.55 -13.19
CA TYR A 111 42.74 -2.19 -11.80
C TYR A 111 42.91 -0.69 -11.64
N ILE A 112 42.25 -0.10 -10.66
CA ILE A 112 42.52 1.25 -10.21
C ILE A 112 43.61 1.15 -9.14
N THR A 113 44.80 1.66 -9.42
CA THR A 113 46.01 1.48 -8.62
C THR A 113 45.90 1.99 -7.19
N ARG A 114 44.95 2.90 -6.91
CA ARG A 114 44.76 3.45 -5.54
C ARG A 114 43.94 2.52 -4.62
N TYR A 115 43.38 1.41 -5.11
CA TYR A 115 42.60 0.47 -4.34
C TYR A 115 43.11 -0.95 -4.47
N LYS A 116 43.07 -1.71 -3.40
CA LYS A 116 43.13 -3.17 -3.49
C LYS A 116 41.78 -3.65 -4.08
N THR A 117 41.85 -4.45 -5.10
CA THR A 117 40.62 -4.94 -5.77
C THR A 117 40.35 -6.39 -5.40
N GLU A 118 39.14 -6.67 -4.93
CA GLU A 118 38.63 -8.00 -4.69
C GLU A 118 37.48 -8.32 -5.64
N ILE A 119 37.57 -9.45 -6.34
CA ILE A 119 36.55 -9.89 -7.29
C ILE A 119 35.60 -10.86 -6.58
N VAL A 120 34.31 -10.60 -6.71
CA VAL A 120 33.24 -11.38 -6.10
C VAL A 120 32.26 -11.88 -7.14
N ASN A 121 31.71 -13.08 -6.95
CA ASN A 121 30.66 -13.59 -7.81
C ASN A 121 29.32 -13.04 -7.36
N LEU A 122 28.53 -12.60 -8.32
CA LEU A 122 27.15 -12.13 -8.14
C LEU A 122 26.19 -13.09 -8.79
N THR A 123 24.98 -13.16 -8.24
CA THR A 123 23.87 -13.78 -8.96
C THR A 123 23.57 -12.97 -10.20
N LEU A 124 22.99 -13.57 -11.23
CA LEU A 124 22.58 -12.83 -12.42
C LEU A 124 21.65 -11.66 -12.08
N TYR A 125 20.76 -11.85 -11.12
CA TYR A 125 19.85 -10.83 -10.65
C TYR A 125 20.59 -9.65 -10.01
N ASP A 126 21.50 -9.90 -9.08
CA ASP A 126 22.29 -8.86 -8.42
C ASP A 126 23.18 -8.12 -9.41
N TYR A 127 23.80 -8.86 -10.34
CA TYR A 127 24.61 -8.28 -11.38
C TYR A 127 23.80 -7.32 -12.28
N VAL A 128 22.63 -7.75 -12.77
CA VAL A 128 21.77 -6.92 -13.62
C VAL A 128 21.30 -5.65 -12.89
N ASN A 129 20.91 -5.78 -11.63
CA ASN A 129 20.46 -4.63 -10.84
C ASN A 129 21.60 -3.64 -10.57
N LEU A 130 22.78 -4.12 -10.19
CA LEU A 130 23.95 -3.27 -9.98
C LEU A 130 24.42 -2.62 -11.28
N TYR A 131 24.46 -3.39 -12.38
CA TYR A 131 24.80 -2.88 -13.70
C TYR A 131 23.87 -1.73 -14.11
N THR A 132 22.56 -1.94 -13.96
CA THR A 132 21.57 -0.91 -14.26
C THR A 132 21.71 0.33 -13.36
N LYS A 133 21.98 0.14 -12.06
CA LYS A 133 22.22 1.27 -11.13
C LYS A 133 23.48 2.07 -11.49
N CYS A 134 24.54 1.38 -11.88
CA CYS A 134 25.81 2.02 -12.21
C CYS A 134 25.78 2.72 -13.57
N TYR A 135 25.20 2.08 -14.57
CA TYR A 135 25.35 2.52 -15.97
C TYR A 135 24.07 3.12 -16.56
N GLY A 136 22.92 2.99 -15.92
CA GLY A 136 21.64 3.52 -16.39
C GLY A 136 21.01 2.73 -17.54
N VAL A 137 21.62 1.62 -17.91
CA VAL A 137 21.17 0.72 -18.99
C VAL A 137 21.20 -0.74 -18.51
N ARG A 138 20.47 -1.61 -19.18
CA ARG A 138 20.56 -3.05 -18.92
C ARG A 138 21.78 -3.64 -19.66
N PRO A 139 22.35 -4.75 -19.18
CA PRO A 139 23.39 -5.47 -19.91
C PRO A 139 22.91 -5.92 -21.30
N ASP A 140 23.78 -5.84 -22.33
CA ASP A 140 23.44 -6.11 -23.72
C ASP A 140 22.97 -7.55 -24.01
N PHE A 141 23.30 -8.50 -23.13
CA PHE A 141 22.85 -9.88 -23.26
C PHE A 141 21.39 -10.11 -22.86
N LEU A 142 20.72 -9.10 -22.32
CA LEU A 142 19.30 -9.16 -22.01
C LEU A 142 18.45 -8.63 -23.17
N HIS A 143 17.31 -9.29 -23.41
CA HIS A 143 16.32 -8.71 -24.31
C HIS A 143 15.78 -7.40 -23.73
N GLU A 144 15.48 -6.45 -24.59
CA GLU A 144 14.63 -5.32 -24.21
C GLU A 144 13.24 -5.86 -23.87
N ILE A 145 12.81 -5.60 -22.63
CA ILE A 145 11.45 -5.91 -22.21
C ILE A 145 10.58 -4.70 -22.56
N PRO A 146 9.47 -4.89 -23.30
CA PRO A 146 8.56 -3.80 -23.59
C PRO A 146 8.11 -3.10 -22.30
N PRO A 147 7.99 -1.77 -22.29
CA PRO A 147 7.58 -1.00 -21.12
C PRO A 147 6.25 -1.48 -20.50
N LYS A 148 5.33 -1.97 -21.33
CA LYS A 148 4.08 -2.58 -20.88
C LYS A 148 4.32 -3.81 -20.02
N ASP A 149 5.24 -4.67 -20.41
CA ASP A 149 5.54 -5.90 -19.67
C ASP A 149 6.30 -5.58 -18.38
N LEU A 150 7.21 -4.59 -18.42
CA LEU A 150 7.87 -4.08 -17.23
C LEU A 150 6.86 -3.51 -16.22
N PHE A 151 5.90 -2.71 -16.70
CA PHE A 151 4.85 -2.16 -15.86
C PHE A 151 3.96 -3.27 -15.27
N ASN A 152 3.54 -4.24 -16.10
CA ASN A 152 2.76 -5.40 -15.63
C ASN A 152 3.52 -6.20 -14.57
N MET A 153 4.82 -6.41 -14.73
CA MET A 153 5.65 -7.11 -13.73
C MET A 153 5.70 -6.36 -12.40
N ILE A 154 5.80 -5.02 -12.42
CA ILE A 154 5.76 -4.18 -11.21
C ILE A 154 4.40 -4.31 -10.51
N VAL A 155 3.32 -4.25 -11.28
CA VAL A 155 1.96 -4.38 -10.76
C VAL A 155 1.73 -5.74 -10.14
N LEU A 156 2.08 -6.82 -10.86
CA LEU A 156 1.93 -8.20 -10.35
C LEU A 156 2.72 -8.42 -9.06
N GLU A 157 3.98 -7.97 -9.00
CA GLU A 157 4.79 -8.05 -7.78
C GLU A 157 4.11 -7.31 -6.61
N GLY A 158 3.54 -6.13 -6.86
CA GLY A 158 2.79 -5.38 -5.86
C GLY A 158 1.53 -6.09 -5.38
N LEU A 159 0.76 -6.69 -6.29
CA LEU A 159 -0.46 -7.44 -5.96
C LEU A 159 -0.14 -8.73 -5.17
N GLU A 160 0.88 -9.47 -5.56
CA GLU A 160 1.35 -10.68 -4.85
C GLU A 160 1.82 -10.36 -3.43
N LEU A 161 2.48 -9.21 -3.23
CA LEU A 161 2.88 -8.73 -1.90
C LEU A 161 1.70 -8.21 -1.07
N GLY A 162 0.52 -8.03 -1.64
CA GLY A 162 -0.62 -7.38 -0.98
C GLY A 162 -0.36 -5.89 -0.70
N ALA A 163 0.32 -5.21 -1.61
CA ALA A 163 0.67 -3.81 -1.44
C ALA A 163 -0.56 -2.89 -1.45
N SER A 164 -0.62 -1.94 -0.53
CA SER A 164 -1.59 -0.84 -0.56
C SER A 164 -1.21 0.25 -1.57
N ASP A 165 0.09 0.46 -1.78
CA ASP A 165 0.59 1.44 -2.74
C ASP A 165 1.85 0.91 -3.44
N ILE A 166 1.91 1.14 -4.75
CA ILE A 166 3.08 0.89 -5.61
C ILE A 166 3.71 2.24 -5.93
N ARG A 167 5.00 2.38 -5.69
CA ARG A 167 5.75 3.61 -5.98
C ARG A 167 6.81 3.35 -7.02
N ILE A 168 6.80 4.13 -8.09
CA ILE A 168 7.74 4.07 -9.21
C ILE A 168 8.39 5.46 -9.30
N THR A 169 9.63 5.57 -8.88
CA THR A 169 10.32 6.87 -8.75
C THR A 169 11.55 6.91 -9.65
N GLN A 170 11.58 7.86 -10.55
CA GLN A 170 12.75 8.12 -11.40
C GLN A 170 13.89 8.69 -10.54
N ARG A 171 15.06 8.10 -10.70
CA ARG A 171 16.34 8.57 -10.18
C ARG A 171 17.21 9.01 -11.37
N ASP A 172 18.41 9.49 -11.09
CA ASP A 172 19.34 9.94 -12.13
C ASP A 172 19.50 8.91 -13.27
N ARG A 173 19.88 7.68 -12.93
CA ARG A 173 20.21 6.63 -13.90
C ARG A 173 19.24 5.45 -13.92
N PHE A 174 18.37 5.33 -12.95
CA PHE A 174 17.49 4.19 -12.79
C PHE A 174 16.12 4.58 -12.24
N ILE A 175 15.18 3.64 -12.30
CA ILE A 175 13.88 3.74 -11.65
C ILE A 175 13.90 2.87 -10.39
N GLU A 176 13.59 3.49 -9.28
CA GLU A 176 13.37 2.82 -8.00
C GLU A 176 11.90 2.41 -7.89
N VAL A 177 11.64 1.13 -7.63
CA VAL A 177 10.31 0.62 -7.35
C VAL A 177 10.22 0.21 -5.89
N SER A 178 9.15 0.60 -5.23
CA SER A 178 8.87 0.18 -3.85
C SER A 178 7.38 0.03 -3.60
N TYR A 179 7.06 -0.78 -2.62
CA TYR A 179 5.70 -1.17 -2.23
C TYR A 179 5.42 -0.78 -0.80
N SER A 180 4.20 -0.34 -0.51
CA SER A 180 3.70 -0.25 0.86
C SER A 180 2.95 -1.53 1.21
N VAL A 181 3.49 -2.33 2.10
CA VAL A 181 2.87 -3.57 2.56
C VAL A 181 2.74 -3.51 4.08
N ASN A 182 1.52 -3.60 4.60
CA ASN A 182 1.26 -3.54 6.05
C ASN A 182 1.93 -2.33 6.73
N LYS A 183 1.80 -1.14 6.12
CA LYS A 183 2.43 0.14 6.54
C LYS A 183 3.98 0.14 6.51
N ARG A 184 4.60 -0.86 5.94
CA ARG A 184 6.06 -0.95 5.78
C ARG A 184 6.46 -0.75 4.32
N LYS A 185 7.60 -0.11 4.10
CA LYS A 185 8.15 0.06 2.76
C LYS A 185 9.00 -1.16 2.40
N VAL A 186 8.62 -1.84 1.32
CA VAL A 186 9.35 -2.96 0.72
C VAL A 186 9.90 -2.48 -0.61
N PHE A 187 11.19 -2.60 -0.82
CA PHE A 187 11.79 -2.26 -2.11
C PHE A 187 11.70 -3.46 -3.05
N SER A 188 11.32 -3.18 -4.30
CA SER A 188 11.50 -4.17 -5.35
C SER A 188 12.98 -4.48 -5.50
N LYS A 189 13.27 -5.74 -5.70
CA LYS A 189 14.63 -6.17 -6.05
C LYS A 189 15.00 -5.81 -7.49
N ARG A 190 14.02 -5.40 -8.31
CA ARG A 190 14.21 -5.01 -9.71
C ARG A 190 14.64 -3.57 -9.83
N THR A 191 15.64 -3.31 -10.64
CA THR A 191 16.07 -1.98 -11.04
C THR A 191 15.84 -1.80 -12.52
N LEU A 192 15.17 -0.72 -12.92
CA LEU A 192 14.86 -0.43 -14.32
C LEU A 192 15.68 0.78 -14.78
N PRO A 193 16.05 0.86 -16.08
CA PRO A 193 16.69 2.04 -16.64
C PRO A 193 15.77 3.27 -16.53
N SER A 194 16.34 4.45 -16.28
CA SER A 194 15.57 5.71 -16.22
C SER A 194 14.84 6.04 -17.52
N GLY A 195 15.39 5.63 -18.67
CA GLY A 195 14.85 5.92 -20.00
C GLY A 195 13.45 5.33 -20.28
N VAL A 196 13.02 4.28 -19.57
CA VAL A 196 11.69 3.70 -19.80
C VAL A 196 10.57 4.42 -19.04
N MET A 197 10.89 5.43 -18.22
CA MET A 197 9.89 6.12 -17.39
C MET A 197 8.83 6.85 -18.20
N GLU A 198 9.23 7.55 -19.25
CA GLU A 198 8.29 8.28 -20.11
C GLU A 198 7.27 7.36 -20.79
N GLU A 199 7.71 6.17 -21.18
CA GLU A 199 6.83 5.17 -21.81
C GLU A 199 5.86 4.56 -20.80
N ILE A 200 6.31 4.33 -19.55
CA ILE A 200 5.41 3.91 -18.46
C ILE A 200 4.36 5.01 -18.19
N VAL A 201 4.75 6.28 -18.15
CA VAL A 201 3.81 7.41 -17.99
C VAL A 201 2.80 7.46 -19.13
N LYS A 202 3.24 7.31 -20.37
CA LYS A 202 2.36 7.27 -21.56
C LYS A 202 1.38 6.09 -21.48
N LEU A 203 1.86 4.91 -21.09
CA LEU A 203 1.04 3.72 -20.93
C LEU A 203 -0.07 3.95 -19.90
N ILE A 204 0.28 4.45 -18.71
CA ILE A 204 -0.68 4.76 -17.65
C ILE A 204 -1.70 5.78 -18.12
N THR A 205 -1.23 6.86 -18.77
CA THR A 205 -2.12 7.92 -19.29
C THR A 205 -3.10 7.40 -20.33
N THR A 206 -2.66 6.47 -21.19
CA THR A 206 -3.51 5.85 -22.21
C THR A 206 -4.55 4.90 -21.60
N GLN A 207 -4.18 4.21 -20.52
CA GLN A 207 -5.10 3.31 -19.82
C GLN A 207 -6.08 4.04 -18.90
N ALA A 208 -5.79 5.29 -18.54
CA ALA A 208 -6.62 6.06 -17.62
C ALA A 208 -8.02 6.29 -18.19
N ARG A 209 -9.03 6.00 -17.38
CA ARG A 209 -10.44 6.19 -17.75
C ARG A 209 -10.89 7.65 -17.66
N ALA A 210 -10.24 8.46 -16.86
CA ALA A 210 -10.54 9.87 -16.73
C ALA A 210 -9.69 10.66 -17.75
N ALA A 211 -10.35 11.41 -18.63
CA ALA A 211 -9.69 12.36 -19.52
C ALA A 211 -9.13 13.51 -18.67
N THR A 212 -7.88 13.39 -18.26
CA THR A 212 -7.18 14.50 -17.62
C THR A 212 -6.53 15.34 -18.70
N SER A 213 -6.84 16.63 -18.72
CA SER A 213 -6.13 17.59 -19.56
C SER A 213 -4.64 17.59 -19.18
N VAL A 214 -3.81 17.07 -20.05
CA VAL A 214 -2.34 16.92 -19.92
C VAL A 214 -1.61 18.26 -19.74
N ALA A 215 -2.31 19.38 -19.82
CA ALA A 215 -1.73 20.73 -19.84
C ALA A 215 -1.52 21.38 -18.47
N ALA A 216 -1.95 20.80 -17.38
CA ALA A 216 -1.85 21.44 -16.07
C ALA A 216 -0.77 20.76 -15.19
N ARG A 217 0.17 21.55 -14.68
CA ARG A 217 1.13 21.18 -13.62
C ARG A 217 0.47 20.82 -12.27
N LYS A 218 -0.78 20.36 -12.28
CA LYS A 218 -1.50 19.87 -11.08
C LYS A 218 -1.39 18.36 -11.02
N PRO A 219 -1.32 17.74 -9.84
CA PRO A 219 -1.33 16.30 -9.71
C PRO A 219 -2.58 15.74 -10.42
N ALA A 220 -2.34 14.99 -11.48
CA ALA A 220 -3.42 14.34 -12.22
C ALA A 220 -3.76 13.05 -11.51
N TYR A 221 -5.00 12.93 -11.03
CA TYR A 221 -5.54 11.66 -10.55
C TYR A 221 -6.04 10.86 -11.75
N MET A 222 -5.54 9.65 -11.90
CA MET A 222 -5.92 8.75 -12.98
C MET A 222 -6.35 7.42 -12.37
N ASP A 223 -7.44 6.84 -12.85
CA ASP A 223 -7.86 5.49 -12.48
C ASP A 223 -7.52 4.53 -13.63
N ILE A 224 -6.86 3.43 -13.31
CA ILE A 224 -6.49 2.35 -14.24
C ILE A 224 -6.95 1.00 -13.70
N ASN A 225 -7.18 0.03 -14.58
CA ASN A 225 -7.36 -1.35 -14.17
C ASN A 225 -5.99 -2.02 -14.01
N LEU A 226 -5.73 -2.61 -12.86
CA LEU A 226 -4.53 -3.39 -12.60
C LEU A 226 -4.73 -4.85 -13.01
N ASP A 227 -5.87 -5.41 -12.64
CA ASP A 227 -6.40 -6.70 -13.07
C ASP A 227 -7.94 -6.70 -13.00
N GLU A 228 -8.57 -7.88 -13.07
CA GLU A 228 -10.04 -8.03 -12.99
C GLU A 228 -10.62 -7.63 -11.62
N ARG A 229 -9.82 -7.69 -10.55
CA ARG A 229 -10.24 -7.45 -9.15
C ARG A 229 -9.69 -6.17 -8.56
N HIS A 230 -8.66 -5.60 -9.17
CA HIS A 230 -7.96 -4.43 -8.62
C HIS A 230 -7.95 -3.27 -9.61
N ARG A 231 -8.22 -2.09 -9.07
CA ARG A 231 -8.00 -0.81 -9.73
C ARG A 231 -6.83 -0.10 -9.10
N GLY A 232 -6.16 0.75 -9.86
CA GLY A 232 -5.10 1.62 -9.38
C GLY A 232 -5.52 3.08 -9.49
N ARG A 233 -5.49 3.82 -8.37
CA ARG A 233 -5.55 5.28 -8.41
C ARG A 233 -4.13 5.80 -8.51
N VAL A 234 -3.84 6.47 -9.59
CA VAL A 234 -2.50 6.92 -9.94
C VAL A 234 -2.36 8.42 -9.70
N VAL A 235 -1.29 8.79 -9.03
CA VAL A 235 -0.80 10.17 -8.94
C VAL A 235 0.60 10.20 -9.54
N ASN A 236 0.83 11.10 -10.49
CA ASN A 236 2.15 11.36 -11.05
C ASN A 236 2.60 12.77 -10.64
N ASN A 237 3.68 12.86 -9.88
CA ASN A 237 4.34 14.10 -9.52
C ASN A 237 5.69 14.20 -10.22
N TYR A 238 6.16 15.42 -10.45
CA TYR A 238 7.48 15.66 -10.99
C TYR A 238 8.47 16.02 -9.89
N THR A 239 9.57 15.28 -9.83
CA THR A 239 10.71 15.51 -8.93
C THR A 239 11.86 16.14 -9.71
N TYR A 240 12.99 16.41 -9.05
CA TYR A 240 14.20 16.90 -9.71
C TYR A 240 14.70 15.98 -10.83
N PHE A 241 14.59 14.66 -10.63
CA PHE A 241 15.06 13.66 -11.60
C PHE A 241 13.98 13.21 -12.61
N GLY A 242 12.74 13.68 -12.50
CA GLY A 242 11.65 13.31 -13.39
C GLY A 242 10.42 12.82 -12.63
N SER A 243 9.67 11.90 -13.23
CA SER A 243 8.39 11.43 -12.70
C SER A 243 8.53 10.60 -11.43
N ALA A 244 7.59 10.81 -10.52
CA ALA A 244 7.35 9.97 -9.34
C ALA A 244 5.88 9.56 -9.31
N ILE A 245 5.63 8.31 -9.63
CA ILE A 245 4.29 7.72 -9.73
C ILE A 245 3.97 6.99 -8.43
N VAL A 246 2.79 7.23 -7.90
CA VAL A 246 2.20 6.46 -6.82
C VAL A 246 0.89 5.86 -7.32
N ILE A 247 0.76 4.55 -7.23
CA ILE A 247 -0.44 3.81 -7.58
C ILE A 247 -1.02 3.24 -6.29
N ARG A 248 -2.15 3.78 -5.84
CA ARG A 248 -2.91 3.18 -4.74
C ARG A 248 -3.71 2.02 -5.27
N VAL A 249 -3.50 0.85 -4.70
CA VAL A 249 -4.23 -0.38 -5.07
C VAL A 249 -5.58 -0.38 -4.38
N LEU A 250 -6.65 -0.42 -5.17
CA LEU A 250 -8.03 -0.47 -4.72
C LEU A 250 -8.62 -1.83 -5.08
N SER A 251 -9.02 -2.62 -4.10
CA SER A 251 -9.65 -3.92 -4.33
C SER A 251 -11.16 -3.76 -4.50
N ASN A 252 -11.71 -4.34 -5.55
CA ASN A 252 -13.17 -4.40 -5.79
C ASN A 252 -13.84 -5.56 -5.04
N ASP A 253 -13.09 -6.36 -4.29
CA ASP A 253 -13.60 -7.57 -3.63
C ASP A 253 -14.24 -7.25 -2.27
N ILE A 254 -15.31 -6.43 -2.29
CA ILE A 254 -16.08 -6.12 -1.08
C ILE A 254 -17.04 -7.25 -0.69
N TYR A 255 -17.50 -8.03 -1.67
CA TYR A 255 -18.51 -9.07 -1.45
C TYR A 255 -18.01 -10.27 -0.67
N SER A 256 -16.71 -10.58 -0.75
CA SER A 256 -16.06 -11.62 0.04
C SER A 256 -15.73 -11.16 1.47
N ARG A 257 -15.75 -9.83 1.73
CA ARG A 257 -15.41 -9.28 3.01
C ARG A 257 -16.56 -9.41 4.00
N THR A 258 -16.25 -10.05 5.13
CA THR A 258 -17.15 -10.17 6.28
C THR A 258 -16.43 -9.63 7.52
N PHE A 259 -17.14 -9.31 8.57
CA PHE A 259 -16.51 -8.92 9.82
C PHE A 259 -15.48 -9.96 10.31
N LYS A 260 -15.79 -11.24 10.13
CA LYS A 260 -14.89 -12.34 10.46
C LYS A 260 -13.62 -12.34 9.62
N SER A 261 -13.73 -12.14 8.29
CA SER A 261 -12.56 -12.09 7.40
C SER A 261 -11.66 -10.87 7.66
N LEU A 262 -12.22 -9.81 8.24
CA LEU A 262 -11.51 -8.61 8.67
C LEU A 262 -10.92 -8.74 10.09
N ASN A 263 -11.06 -9.88 10.74
CA ASN A 263 -10.65 -10.12 12.13
C ASN A 263 -11.23 -9.08 13.12
N ILE A 264 -12.46 -8.60 12.88
CA ILE A 264 -13.15 -7.70 13.80
C ILE A 264 -13.68 -8.53 14.97
N PRO A 265 -13.37 -8.16 16.22
CA PRO A 265 -13.81 -8.90 17.39
C PRO A 265 -15.35 -8.96 17.51
N ASP A 266 -15.88 -10.09 18.00
CA ASP A 266 -17.32 -10.33 18.07
C ASP A 266 -18.05 -9.24 18.88
N GLU A 267 -17.46 -8.74 19.96
CA GLU A 267 -18.03 -7.64 20.76
C GLU A 267 -18.23 -6.35 19.95
N VAL A 268 -17.29 -6.06 19.04
CA VAL A 268 -17.37 -4.89 18.14
C VAL A 268 -18.41 -5.15 17.05
N VAL A 269 -18.48 -6.37 16.53
CA VAL A 269 -19.50 -6.78 15.56
C VAL A 269 -20.90 -6.63 16.17
N ASP A 270 -21.11 -7.10 17.37
CA ASP A 270 -22.38 -6.98 18.10
C ASP A 270 -22.72 -5.52 18.36
N PHE A 271 -21.73 -4.68 18.70
CA PHE A 271 -21.94 -3.25 18.84
C PHE A 271 -22.37 -2.60 17.52
N ILE A 272 -21.66 -2.88 16.41
CA ILE A 272 -22.00 -2.36 15.07
C ILE A 272 -23.41 -2.79 14.67
N ARG A 273 -23.78 -4.05 14.88
CA ARG A 273 -25.11 -4.56 14.58
C ARG A 273 -26.20 -3.84 15.39
N LYS A 274 -25.99 -3.64 16.68
CA LYS A 274 -26.94 -2.97 17.54
C LYS A 274 -27.08 -1.48 17.27
N SER A 275 -25.99 -0.81 16.93
CA SER A 275 -25.94 0.65 16.85
C SER A 275 -26.01 1.19 15.40
N CYS A 276 -25.46 0.45 14.43
CA CYS A 276 -25.40 0.90 13.04
C CYS A 276 -26.47 0.25 12.16
N ILE A 277 -26.74 -1.04 12.35
CA ILE A 277 -27.72 -1.78 11.53
C ILE A 277 -29.15 -1.53 12.04
N ASN A 278 -29.36 -1.31 13.33
CA ASN A 278 -30.60 -0.74 13.85
C ASN A 278 -30.66 0.75 13.51
N LEU A 279 -31.26 1.08 12.39
CA LEU A 279 -31.21 2.39 11.74
C LEU A 279 -31.89 3.50 12.55
N ARG A 280 -31.20 4.03 13.56
CA ARG A 280 -31.60 5.29 14.20
C ARG A 280 -31.07 6.48 13.38
N PRO A 281 -31.83 7.58 13.27
CA PRO A 281 -31.37 8.81 12.65
C PRO A 281 -30.11 9.37 13.35
N GLY A 282 -29.30 10.08 12.59
CA GLY A 282 -28.10 10.74 13.13
C GLY A 282 -26.81 10.31 12.43
N LEU A 283 -25.71 10.85 12.92
CA LEU A 283 -24.36 10.59 12.37
C LEU A 283 -23.77 9.32 12.97
N LYS A 284 -23.43 8.39 12.11
CA LYS A 284 -22.69 7.15 12.42
C LYS A 284 -21.26 7.28 11.84
N LEU A 285 -20.31 7.61 12.71
CA LEU A 285 -18.99 8.03 12.31
C LEU A 285 -17.94 6.95 12.59
N PHE A 286 -17.18 6.63 11.57
CA PHE A 286 -15.99 5.79 11.69
C PHE A 286 -14.76 6.68 11.64
N CYS A 287 -14.01 6.73 12.71
CA CYS A 287 -12.91 7.66 12.86
C CYS A 287 -11.55 6.96 13.07
N GLY A 288 -10.48 7.68 12.82
CA GLY A 288 -9.11 7.19 12.94
C GLY A 288 -8.19 7.76 11.86
N GLU A 289 -6.93 7.35 11.90
CA GLU A 289 -5.90 7.78 10.97
C GLU A 289 -6.17 7.33 9.51
N THR A 290 -5.45 7.91 8.56
CA THR A 290 -5.43 7.42 7.17
C THR A 290 -4.94 5.96 7.13
N SER A 291 -5.55 5.15 6.28
CA SER A 291 -5.23 3.72 6.16
C SER A 291 -5.45 2.91 7.45
N SER A 292 -6.38 3.33 8.31
CA SER A 292 -6.81 2.55 9.48
C SER A 292 -7.90 1.52 9.18
N GLY A 293 -8.40 1.45 7.94
CA GLY A 293 -9.41 0.48 7.50
C GLY A 293 -10.87 0.95 7.66
N LYS A 294 -11.12 2.23 7.98
CA LYS A 294 -12.47 2.82 8.16
C LYS A 294 -13.42 2.49 7.01
N ASN A 295 -13.01 2.83 5.77
CA ASN A 295 -13.83 2.63 4.58
C ASN A 295 -14.21 1.16 4.38
N THR A 296 -13.26 0.25 4.63
CA THR A 296 -13.52 -1.20 4.54
C THR A 296 -14.55 -1.63 5.58
N THR A 297 -14.44 -1.16 6.80
CA THR A 297 -15.38 -1.52 7.89
C THR A 297 -16.77 -0.93 7.63
N ILE A 298 -16.88 0.33 7.16
CA ILE A 298 -18.16 0.93 6.76
C ILE A 298 -18.78 0.14 5.61
N MET A 299 -18.04 -0.13 4.55
CA MET A 299 -18.57 -0.86 3.38
C MET A 299 -19.03 -2.27 3.75
N THR A 300 -18.30 -2.96 4.65
CA THR A 300 -18.73 -4.25 5.17
C THR A 300 -20.02 -4.12 5.99
N THR A 301 -20.17 -3.05 6.78
CA THR A 301 -21.40 -2.75 7.54
C THR A 301 -22.57 -2.46 6.62
N LEU A 302 -22.37 -1.64 5.59
CA LEU A 302 -23.41 -1.30 4.60
C LEU A 302 -23.81 -2.51 3.76
N ASN A 303 -22.85 -3.39 3.41
CA ASN A 303 -23.16 -4.64 2.71
C ASN A 303 -24.00 -5.59 3.57
N GLU A 304 -23.67 -5.73 4.87
CA GLU A 304 -24.49 -6.53 5.80
C GLU A 304 -25.91 -5.93 5.94
N LEU A 305 -26.00 -4.60 6.06
CA LEU A 305 -27.27 -3.89 6.12
C LEU A 305 -28.13 -4.14 4.87
N HIS A 306 -27.56 -3.97 3.67
CA HIS A 306 -28.25 -4.24 2.42
C HIS A 306 -28.76 -5.68 2.34
N ARG A 307 -27.92 -6.65 2.70
CA ARG A 307 -28.28 -8.09 2.65
C ARG A 307 -29.34 -8.49 3.65
N THR A 308 -29.43 -7.80 4.81
CA THR A 308 -30.38 -8.16 5.87
C THR A 308 -31.68 -7.39 5.83
N GLN A 309 -31.69 -6.16 5.26
CA GLN A 309 -32.84 -5.26 5.33
C GLN A 309 -33.29 -4.69 3.97
N ALA A 310 -32.59 -5.02 2.87
CA ALA A 310 -32.92 -4.56 1.50
C ALA A 310 -33.08 -3.03 1.39
N MET A 311 -32.23 -2.25 2.05
CA MET A 311 -32.31 -0.77 2.11
C MET A 311 -31.76 -0.12 0.84
N GLU A 312 -32.36 1.02 0.48
CA GLU A 312 -31.85 1.90 -0.56
C GLU A 312 -30.73 2.78 0.02
N ILE A 313 -29.49 2.45 -0.37
CA ILE A 313 -28.30 3.15 0.09
C ILE A 313 -27.79 4.05 -1.04
N ILE A 314 -27.60 5.34 -0.75
CA ILE A 314 -27.02 6.28 -1.72
C ILE A 314 -25.75 6.88 -1.11
N SER A 315 -24.68 6.98 -1.91
CA SER A 315 -23.45 7.66 -1.52
C SER A 315 -23.13 8.85 -2.42
N VAL A 316 -22.39 9.82 -1.86
CA VAL A 316 -21.65 10.83 -2.60
C VAL A 316 -20.19 10.73 -2.19
N GLU A 317 -19.34 10.52 -3.18
CA GLU A 317 -17.92 10.22 -2.98
C GLU A 317 -17.07 11.03 -3.96
N GLN A 318 -15.90 11.48 -3.52
CA GLN A 318 -14.99 12.31 -4.31
C GLN A 318 -13.53 11.79 -4.20
N PRO A 319 -13.16 10.85 -5.07
CA PRO A 319 -13.97 9.98 -5.91
C PRO A 319 -14.36 8.65 -5.21
N VAL A 320 -15.15 7.81 -5.88
CA VAL A 320 -15.50 6.46 -5.40
C VAL A 320 -14.24 5.60 -5.27
N GLU A 321 -13.98 5.09 -4.05
CA GLU A 321 -12.83 4.21 -3.78
C GLU A 321 -13.15 2.73 -3.99
N ILE A 322 -14.29 2.27 -3.45
CA ILE A 322 -14.75 0.88 -3.53
C ILE A 322 -16.02 0.86 -4.35
N VAL A 323 -15.99 0.28 -5.54
CA VAL A 323 -17.17 0.17 -6.40
C VAL A 323 -18.03 -1.01 -5.96
N THR A 324 -19.33 -0.76 -5.78
CA THR A 324 -20.31 -1.78 -5.39
C THR A 324 -21.57 -1.62 -6.23
N ASP A 325 -22.39 -2.66 -6.32
CA ASP A 325 -23.71 -2.62 -6.98
C ASP A 325 -24.87 -2.45 -5.99
N PHE A 326 -24.60 -2.59 -4.69
CA PHE A 326 -25.61 -2.43 -3.64
C PHE A 326 -25.75 -0.99 -3.11
N ILE A 327 -24.91 -0.06 -3.56
CA ILE A 327 -24.98 1.36 -3.25
C ILE A 327 -25.11 2.13 -4.56
N LYS A 328 -26.07 3.05 -4.64
CA LYS A 328 -26.09 4.05 -5.71
C LYS A 328 -24.99 5.08 -5.44
N GLN A 329 -23.83 4.88 -6.05
CA GLN A 329 -22.65 5.69 -5.83
C GLN A 329 -22.58 6.86 -6.79
N ILE A 330 -22.68 8.08 -6.27
CA ILE A 330 -22.49 9.31 -7.04
C ILE A 330 -21.03 9.68 -6.96
N ASN A 331 -20.33 9.54 -8.09
CA ASN A 331 -18.92 9.90 -8.21
C ASN A 331 -18.79 11.35 -8.64
N THR A 332 -18.14 12.19 -7.86
CA THR A 332 -17.93 13.61 -8.14
C THR A 332 -16.45 13.91 -8.34
N GLN A 333 -16.16 14.89 -9.19
CA GLN A 333 -14.79 15.30 -9.54
C GLN A 333 -14.42 16.66 -8.91
N THR A 334 -15.42 17.53 -8.79
CA THR A 334 -15.25 18.88 -8.24
C THR A 334 -16.12 19.10 -7.01
N ASP A 335 -15.81 20.16 -6.27
CA ASP A 335 -16.57 20.54 -5.08
C ASP A 335 -17.97 21.04 -5.43
N GLU A 336 -18.12 21.69 -6.59
CA GLU A 336 -19.41 22.14 -7.11
C GLU A 336 -20.30 20.95 -7.39
N GLU A 337 -19.81 19.95 -8.14
CA GLU A 337 -20.53 18.69 -8.41
C GLU A 337 -20.92 17.98 -7.11
N TYR A 338 -20.01 17.98 -6.12
CA TYR A 338 -20.28 17.36 -4.82
C TYR A 338 -21.45 18.04 -4.12
N ASN A 339 -21.45 19.37 -4.05
CA ASN A 339 -22.50 20.15 -3.37
C ASN A 339 -23.87 20.00 -4.08
N GLU A 340 -23.89 20.02 -5.41
CA GLU A 340 -25.10 19.80 -6.20
C GLU A 340 -25.67 18.39 -5.98
N SER A 341 -24.80 17.39 -6.03
CA SER A 341 -25.17 15.98 -5.83
C SER A 341 -25.69 15.74 -4.42
N ALA A 342 -25.00 16.28 -3.42
CA ALA A 342 -25.42 16.19 -2.02
C ALA A 342 -26.76 16.89 -1.77
N GLY A 343 -27.05 18.02 -2.44
CA GLY A 343 -28.34 18.70 -2.41
C GLY A 343 -29.48 17.88 -3.07
N SER A 344 -29.13 17.01 -4.01
CA SER A 344 -30.10 16.14 -4.71
C SER A 344 -30.39 14.84 -3.98
N LEU A 345 -29.53 14.40 -3.05
CA LEU A 345 -29.65 13.14 -2.31
C LEU A 345 -31.03 12.93 -1.70
N LEU A 346 -31.51 13.94 -0.98
CA LEU A 346 -32.79 13.86 -0.26
C LEU A 346 -33.99 13.70 -1.19
N ARG A 347 -33.88 14.18 -2.44
CA ARG A 347 -34.95 14.04 -3.45
C ARG A 347 -35.07 12.60 -3.96
N GLN A 348 -34.03 11.79 -3.81
CA GLN A 348 -34.04 10.38 -4.19
C GLN A 348 -34.59 9.46 -3.09
N ASN A 349 -35.03 10.04 -1.95
CA ASN A 349 -35.61 9.35 -0.79
C ASN A 349 -34.80 8.12 -0.32
N PRO A 350 -33.48 8.23 -0.05
CA PRO A 350 -32.69 7.10 0.43
C PRO A 350 -33.14 6.67 1.82
N ASP A 351 -32.96 5.39 2.15
CA ASP A 351 -33.09 4.90 3.52
C ASP A 351 -31.83 5.20 4.33
N VAL A 352 -30.68 5.09 3.68
CA VAL A 352 -29.35 5.33 4.27
C VAL A 352 -28.53 6.20 3.33
N VAL A 353 -27.80 7.16 3.91
CA VAL A 353 -26.84 7.99 3.17
C VAL A 353 -25.42 7.67 3.63
N TYR A 354 -24.52 7.46 2.67
CA TYR A 354 -23.10 7.37 2.94
C TYR A 354 -22.34 8.56 2.33
N ILE A 355 -21.63 9.29 3.16
CA ILE A 355 -20.76 10.40 2.78
C ILE A 355 -19.33 9.95 3.08
N ALA A 356 -18.50 9.81 2.05
CA ALA A 356 -17.21 9.12 2.17
C ALA A 356 -16.32 9.69 3.27
N GLU A 357 -16.22 11.01 3.38
CA GLU A 357 -15.42 11.68 4.40
C GLU A 357 -16.02 13.02 4.83
N MET A 358 -16.02 13.28 6.13
CA MET A 358 -16.34 14.60 6.69
C MET A 358 -15.11 15.50 6.63
N THR A 359 -15.18 16.45 5.74
CA THR A 359 -14.21 17.55 5.55
C THR A 359 -14.90 18.90 5.79
N ASP A 360 -14.17 20.00 5.72
CA ASP A 360 -14.73 21.37 5.81
C ASP A 360 -15.88 21.62 4.82
N ARG A 361 -15.89 20.85 3.71
CA ARG A 361 -16.88 21.01 2.63
C ARG A 361 -18.09 20.09 2.79
N THR A 362 -17.88 18.88 3.28
CA THR A 362 -18.90 17.83 3.32
C THR A 362 -19.66 17.75 4.65
N ALA A 363 -19.03 18.20 5.74
CA ALA A 363 -19.54 18.04 7.10
C ALA A 363 -20.91 18.70 7.32
N LEU A 364 -21.09 19.95 6.85
CA LEU A 364 -22.39 20.64 6.95
C LEU A 364 -23.49 19.92 6.18
N THR A 365 -23.17 19.31 5.03
CA THR A 365 -24.12 18.51 4.25
C THR A 365 -24.51 17.25 5.00
N ALA A 366 -23.54 16.52 5.57
CA ALA A 366 -23.81 15.33 6.39
C ALA A 366 -24.75 15.67 7.56
N VAL A 367 -24.50 16.77 8.25
CA VAL A 367 -25.37 17.24 9.33
C VAL A 367 -26.78 17.60 8.84
N LYS A 368 -26.89 18.32 7.71
CA LYS A 368 -28.21 18.68 7.13
C LYS A 368 -29.02 17.43 6.79
N VAL A 369 -28.38 16.42 6.17
CA VAL A 369 -29.04 15.15 5.83
C VAL A 369 -29.46 14.41 7.10
N ALA A 370 -28.59 14.29 8.09
CA ALA A 370 -28.91 13.63 9.37
C ALA A 370 -30.08 14.31 10.11
N ASN A 371 -30.17 15.64 10.06
CA ASN A 371 -31.29 16.42 10.65
C ASN A 371 -32.64 16.17 9.97
N THR A 372 -32.67 15.60 8.76
CA THR A 372 -33.93 15.18 8.11
C THR A 372 -34.47 13.85 8.62
N GLY A 373 -33.82 13.26 9.62
CA GLY A 373 -34.21 11.98 10.20
C GLY A 373 -33.62 10.76 9.48
N LYS A 374 -32.59 10.92 8.64
CA LYS A 374 -31.90 9.83 7.96
C LYS A 374 -30.64 9.40 8.71
N PRO A 375 -30.32 8.10 8.76
CA PRO A 375 -29.01 7.63 9.20
C PRO A 375 -27.95 8.00 8.17
N VAL A 376 -26.88 8.66 8.62
CA VAL A 376 -25.76 9.09 7.78
C VAL A 376 -24.50 8.42 8.25
N PHE A 377 -23.90 7.60 7.41
CA PHE A 377 -22.58 7.03 7.63
C PHE A 377 -21.51 7.92 7.03
N SER A 378 -20.41 8.10 7.74
CA SER A 378 -19.27 8.85 7.22
C SER A 378 -17.99 8.46 7.93
N THR A 379 -16.83 8.83 7.32
CA THR A 379 -15.54 8.79 8.00
C THR A 379 -15.13 10.19 8.44
N VAL A 380 -14.34 10.23 9.50
CA VAL A 380 -13.70 11.47 9.97
C VAL A 380 -12.30 11.17 10.50
N HIS A 381 -11.37 12.08 10.27
CA HIS A 381 -10.04 11.98 10.84
C HIS A 381 -10.03 12.57 12.25
N CYS A 382 -9.83 11.71 13.25
CA CYS A 382 -9.62 12.11 14.65
C CYS A 382 -8.78 11.04 15.37
N ASN A 383 -8.28 11.35 16.56
CA ASN A 383 -7.36 10.51 17.32
C ASN A 383 -8.04 9.66 18.40
N SER A 384 -9.27 9.97 18.75
CA SER A 384 -10.07 9.24 19.74
C SER A 384 -11.57 9.40 19.45
N VAL A 385 -12.40 8.67 20.20
CA VAL A 385 -13.87 8.84 20.18
C VAL A 385 -14.25 10.20 20.72
N ALA A 386 -13.57 10.69 21.76
CA ALA A 386 -13.86 11.99 22.39
C ALA A 386 -13.52 13.17 21.48
N ASP A 387 -12.45 13.06 20.65
CA ASP A 387 -12.04 14.11 19.71
C ASP A 387 -13.07 14.37 18.61
N VAL A 388 -13.99 13.44 18.35
CA VAL A 388 -14.98 13.59 17.28
C VAL A 388 -15.85 14.83 17.48
N VAL A 389 -16.21 15.16 18.73
CA VAL A 389 -17.07 16.32 19.02
C VAL A 389 -16.38 17.62 18.63
N SER A 390 -15.14 17.85 19.09
CA SER A 390 -14.36 19.03 18.72
C SER A 390 -14.13 19.09 17.22
N ARG A 391 -13.80 17.95 16.59
CA ARG A 391 -13.57 17.88 15.14
C ARG A 391 -14.79 18.28 14.32
N ILE A 392 -16.00 17.84 14.72
CA ILE A 392 -17.23 18.24 14.02
C ILE A 392 -17.53 19.73 14.26
N ILE A 393 -17.29 20.25 15.46
CA ILE A 393 -17.42 21.68 15.73
C ILE A 393 -16.51 22.48 14.79
N ASP A 394 -15.24 22.10 14.68
CA ASP A 394 -14.26 22.77 13.81
C ASP A 394 -14.69 22.72 12.34
N LEU A 395 -15.18 21.57 11.86
CA LEU A 395 -15.60 21.39 10.47
C LEU A 395 -16.91 22.11 10.12
N THR A 396 -17.80 22.34 11.10
CA THR A 396 -19.16 22.80 10.82
C THR A 396 -19.48 24.17 11.40
N GLY A 397 -18.73 24.64 12.39
CA GLY A 397 -19.04 25.83 13.16
C GLY A 397 -20.30 25.73 14.03
N LEU A 398 -20.86 24.53 14.23
CA LEU A 398 -22.05 24.30 15.02
C LEU A 398 -21.74 24.35 16.51
N SER A 399 -22.76 24.75 17.33
CA SER A 399 -22.63 24.71 18.77
C SER A 399 -22.46 23.26 19.28
N LEU A 400 -21.76 23.12 20.41
CA LEU A 400 -21.56 21.83 21.09
C LEU A 400 -22.87 21.05 21.27
N THR A 401 -23.93 21.71 21.72
CA THR A 401 -25.26 21.11 21.92
C THR A 401 -25.78 20.47 20.61
N ARG A 402 -25.66 21.18 19.48
CA ARG A 402 -26.14 20.68 18.19
C ARG A 402 -25.34 19.47 17.73
N VAL A 403 -24.04 19.52 17.93
CA VAL A 403 -23.15 18.36 17.56
C VAL A 403 -23.50 17.15 18.42
N VAL A 404 -23.61 17.30 19.74
CA VAL A 404 -23.98 16.18 20.62
C VAL A 404 -25.33 15.59 20.26
N MET A 405 -26.32 16.42 19.93
CA MET A 405 -27.67 15.91 19.61
C MET A 405 -27.75 15.12 18.31
N ILE A 406 -26.89 15.42 17.32
CA ILE A 406 -26.92 14.72 16.02
C ILE A 406 -26.04 13.48 15.97
N LEU A 407 -25.09 13.33 16.89
CA LEU A 407 -24.27 12.12 17.00
C LEU A 407 -25.14 10.93 17.43
N ASP A 408 -24.96 9.79 16.78
CA ASP A 408 -25.61 8.52 17.15
C ASP A 408 -24.57 7.47 17.54
N THR A 409 -23.59 7.23 16.69
CA THR A 409 -22.58 6.19 16.92
C THR A 409 -21.21 6.66 16.45
N VAL A 410 -20.19 6.40 17.24
CA VAL A 410 -18.79 6.65 16.88
C VAL A 410 -18.00 5.37 17.06
N VAL A 411 -17.24 4.99 16.02
CA VAL A 411 -16.32 3.85 16.02
C VAL A 411 -14.94 4.38 15.65
N TYR A 412 -14.03 4.43 16.59
CA TYR A 412 -12.61 4.70 16.33
C TYR A 412 -11.90 3.41 15.97
N GLN A 413 -11.13 3.44 14.89
CA GLN A 413 -10.40 2.27 14.39
C GLN A 413 -8.94 2.60 14.11
N LYS A 414 -8.07 1.71 14.56
CA LYS A 414 -6.63 1.72 14.27
C LYS A 414 -6.20 0.35 13.76
N LEU A 415 -5.30 0.30 12.79
CA LEU A 415 -4.64 -0.92 12.34
C LEU A 415 -3.21 -0.95 12.89
N LEU A 416 -2.90 -1.99 13.64
CA LEU A 416 -1.59 -2.20 14.25
C LEU A 416 -0.87 -3.38 13.61
N PRO A 417 0.46 -3.29 13.39
CA PRO A 417 1.22 -4.40 12.87
C PRO A 417 1.27 -5.54 13.90
N VAL A 418 1.00 -6.75 13.44
CA VAL A 418 1.21 -7.96 14.23
C VAL A 418 2.70 -8.13 14.49
N LYS A 419 3.05 -8.58 15.69
CA LYS A 419 4.44 -8.87 16.06
C LYS A 419 5.03 -9.91 15.10
N CYS A 420 6.20 -9.61 14.56
CA CYS A 420 6.85 -10.49 13.61
C CYS A 420 7.27 -11.82 14.29
N PRO A 421 6.82 -12.98 13.80
CA PRO A 421 7.17 -14.27 14.42
C PRO A 421 8.67 -14.59 14.28
N GLU A 422 9.33 -14.08 13.22
CA GLU A 422 10.73 -14.39 12.93
C GLU A 422 11.71 -13.61 13.83
N CYS A 423 11.45 -12.34 14.08
CA CYS A 423 12.41 -11.48 14.78
C CYS A 423 11.85 -10.76 16.02
N GLY A 424 10.56 -10.93 16.33
CA GLY A 424 9.94 -10.22 17.45
C GLY A 424 10.02 -8.69 17.34
N ASP A 425 9.93 -8.14 16.11
CA ASP A 425 10.02 -6.71 15.76
C ASP A 425 11.42 -6.07 15.87
N LYS A 426 12.47 -6.86 15.80
CA LYS A 426 13.84 -6.36 15.70
C LYS A 426 14.19 -5.79 14.31
N GLY A 427 13.28 -5.99 13.33
CA GLY A 427 13.43 -5.42 11.99
C GLY A 427 14.10 -6.37 11.00
N CYS A 428 13.56 -7.55 10.77
CA CYS A 428 14.00 -8.46 9.70
C CYS A 428 13.34 -8.11 8.36
N PRO A 429 13.87 -8.59 7.22
CA PRO A 429 13.28 -8.40 5.89
C PRO A 429 11.85 -8.93 5.76
N GLU A 430 11.47 -9.93 6.55
CA GLU A 430 10.16 -10.60 6.48
C GLU A 430 9.06 -9.95 7.34
N CYS A 431 9.39 -8.88 8.09
CA CYS A 431 8.42 -8.23 8.99
C CYS A 431 7.14 -7.75 8.29
N TYR A 432 7.19 -7.43 6.99
CA TYR A 432 6.02 -7.00 6.23
C TYR A 432 4.95 -8.09 6.09
N LYS A 433 5.30 -9.36 6.24
CA LYS A 433 4.40 -10.53 6.16
C LYS A 433 3.55 -10.73 7.42
N SER A 434 3.88 -10.08 8.52
CA SER A 434 3.21 -10.31 9.82
C SER A 434 1.74 -9.90 9.85
N GLY A 435 1.29 -9.12 8.86
CA GLY A 435 -0.09 -8.67 8.77
C GLY A 435 -0.42 -7.51 9.72
N MET A 436 -1.71 -7.19 9.78
CA MET A 436 -2.26 -6.10 10.59
C MET A 436 -3.43 -6.62 11.40
N ILE A 437 -3.62 -6.08 12.59
CA ILE A 437 -4.77 -6.38 13.46
C ILE A 437 -5.54 -5.10 13.76
N PRO A 438 -6.88 -5.08 13.59
CA PRO A 438 -7.69 -3.91 13.91
C PRO A 438 -7.93 -3.80 15.42
N VAL A 439 -7.89 -2.58 15.93
CA VAL A 439 -8.24 -2.22 17.31
C VAL A 439 -9.34 -1.18 17.24
N PHE A 440 -10.30 -1.28 18.14
CA PHE A 440 -11.48 -0.42 18.15
C PHE A 440 -11.74 0.18 19.52
N ASN A 441 -12.13 1.48 19.51
CA ASN A 441 -12.83 2.11 20.61
C ASN A 441 -14.18 2.60 20.07
N TYR A 442 -15.24 2.46 20.83
CA TYR A 442 -16.57 2.73 20.29
C TYR A 442 -17.54 3.25 21.35
N LEU A 443 -18.51 4.05 20.91
CA LEU A 443 -19.53 4.65 21.78
C LEU A 443 -20.83 4.87 21.01
N HIS A 444 -21.96 4.56 21.66
CA HIS A 444 -23.28 4.94 21.20
C HIS A 444 -23.81 6.11 22.03
N PHE A 445 -24.25 7.15 21.37
CA PHE A 445 -24.80 8.37 21.98
C PHE A 445 -26.31 8.19 22.23
N ASP A 446 -26.65 7.43 23.25
CA ASP A 446 -28.03 7.27 23.66
C ASP A 446 -28.60 8.54 24.36
N ASP A 447 -29.90 8.57 24.62
CA ASP A 447 -30.57 9.72 25.20
C ASP A 447 -30.02 10.06 26.60
N GLY A 448 -29.58 9.05 27.36
CA GLY A 448 -29.01 9.25 28.71
C GLY A 448 -27.68 9.99 28.64
N LEU A 449 -26.78 9.50 27.77
CA LEU A 449 -25.49 10.14 27.53
C LEU A 449 -25.68 11.58 26.98
N LYS A 450 -26.53 11.76 25.94
CA LYS A 450 -26.81 13.08 25.39
C LYS A 450 -27.27 14.05 26.44
N LYS A 451 -28.18 13.65 27.33
CA LYS A 451 -28.65 14.51 28.45
C LYS A 451 -27.53 14.89 29.42
N SER A 452 -26.61 13.96 29.72
CA SER A 452 -25.48 14.23 30.62
C SER A 452 -24.47 15.23 30.03
N LEU A 453 -24.43 15.36 28.71
CA LEU A 453 -23.52 16.26 27.98
C LEU A 453 -24.11 17.68 27.78
N LEU A 454 -25.41 17.87 27.96
CA LEU A 454 -26.04 19.17 27.77
C LEU A 454 -25.61 20.15 28.86
N GLY A 455 -25.28 21.38 28.44
CA GLY A 455 -24.83 22.45 29.34
C GLY A 455 -23.41 22.29 29.88
N LYS A 456 -22.68 21.27 29.44
CA LYS A 456 -21.30 21.03 29.81
C LYS A 456 -20.33 21.83 28.94
N THR A 457 -19.14 22.09 29.44
CA THR A 457 -18.02 22.63 28.68
C THR A 457 -17.45 21.55 27.73
N LEU A 458 -16.69 21.95 26.74
CA LEU A 458 -16.05 21.00 25.83
C LEU A 458 -15.10 20.03 26.55
N GLU A 459 -14.39 20.49 27.57
CA GLU A 459 -13.48 19.70 28.40
C GLU A 459 -14.23 18.64 29.23
N GLU A 460 -15.36 19.06 29.88
CA GLU A 460 -16.22 18.11 30.58
C GLU A 460 -16.83 17.06 29.66
N VAL A 461 -17.26 17.49 28.46
CA VAL A 461 -17.80 16.58 27.42
C VAL A 461 -16.74 15.56 26.98
N TYR A 462 -15.50 16.01 26.76
CA TYR A 462 -14.39 15.14 26.44
C TYR A 462 -14.19 14.07 27.51
N THR A 463 -14.13 14.45 28.78
CA THR A 463 -13.95 13.53 29.90
C THR A 463 -15.08 12.52 30.01
N ILE A 464 -16.34 12.96 29.92
CA ILE A 464 -17.52 12.07 30.00
C ILE A 464 -17.52 11.06 28.84
N ILE A 465 -17.26 11.53 27.62
CA ILE A 465 -17.19 10.66 26.44
C ILE A 465 -16.04 9.67 26.58
N ASP A 466 -14.86 10.12 27.01
CA ASP A 466 -13.72 9.25 27.20
C ASP A 466 -14.00 8.15 28.22
N GLU A 467 -14.60 8.48 29.37
CA GLU A 467 -15.00 7.51 30.39
C GLU A 467 -16.05 6.52 29.88
N ALA A 468 -17.03 6.97 29.10
CA ALA A 468 -18.07 6.12 28.52
C ALA A 468 -17.60 5.24 27.35
N THR A 469 -16.43 5.53 26.77
CA THR A 469 -15.89 4.83 25.61
C THR A 469 -15.48 3.41 25.94
N LYS A 470 -15.96 2.45 25.16
CA LYS A 470 -15.66 1.01 25.26
C LYS A 470 -14.51 0.63 24.34
N GLY A 471 -13.92 -0.55 24.58
CA GLY A 471 -12.86 -1.15 23.74
C GLY A 471 -11.44 -0.69 24.11
N LYS A 472 -11.25 0.19 25.08
CA LYS A 472 -9.92 0.68 25.50
C LYS A 472 -8.98 -0.43 25.97
N GLU A 473 -9.52 -1.51 26.54
CA GLU A 473 -8.76 -2.66 27.05
C GLU A 473 -8.18 -3.54 25.93
N MET A 474 -8.74 -3.45 24.71
CA MET A 474 -8.35 -4.30 23.58
C MET A 474 -6.86 -4.19 23.28
N LEU A 475 -6.32 -2.99 23.28
CA LEU A 475 -4.90 -2.75 23.04
C LEU A 475 -4.02 -3.45 24.08
N ASN A 476 -4.34 -3.28 25.36
CA ASN A 476 -3.61 -3.90 26.49
C ASN A 476 -3.69 -5.43 26.41
N THR A 477 -4.85 -5.96 26.05
CA THR A 477 -5.06 -7.41 25.85
C THR A 477 -4.18 -7.96 24.74
N LEU A 478 -4.07 -7.27 23.60
CA LEU A 478 -3.21 -7.70 22.49
C LEU A 478 -1.71 -7.65 22.83
N VAL A 479 -1.31 -6.66 23.62
CA VAL A 479 0.07 -6.56 24.15
C VAL A 479 0.36 -7.71 25.11
N SER A 480 -0.51 -7.96 26.08
CA SER A 480 -0.32 -9.05 27.06
C SER A 480 -0.32 -10.43 26.42
N GLN A 481 -1.06 -10.61 25.33
CA GLN A 481 -1.05 -11.83 24.51
C GLN A 481 0.18 -11.94 23.59
N GLY A 482 1.06 -10.93 23.56
CA GLY A 482 2.23 -10.90 22.70
C GLY A 482 1.92 -10.79 21.20
N LYS A 483 0.68 -10.42 20.82
CA LYS A 483 0.27 -10.29 19.41
C LYS A 483 0.80 -9.03 18.76
N ILE A 484 0.97 -7.97 19.52
CA ILE A 484 1.57 -6.70 19.08
C ILE A 484 2.74 -6.33 19.98
N SER A 485 3.67 -5.52 19.47
CA SER A 485 4.85 -5.11 20.21
C SER A 485 4.53 -4.00 21.22
N GLU A 486 5.20 -4.03 22.38
CA GLU A 486 5.13 -2.93 23.36
C GLU A 486 5.56 -1.58 22.78
N LYS A 487 6.50 -1.59 21.82
CA LYS A 487 6.91 -0.38 21.09
C LYS A 487 5.76 0.23 20.28
N THR A 488 4.80 -0.58 19.85
CA THR A 488 3.59 -0.10 19.17
C THR A 488 2.65 0.63 20.12
N HIS A 489 2.79 0.41 21.42
CA HIS A 489 2.03 1.09 22.48
C HIS A 489 2.46 2.56 22.69
N SER A 490 3.71 2.90 22.38
CA SER A 490 4.24 4.28 22.50
C SER A 490 3.78 5.23 21.38
N TRP A 491 2.94 4.78 20.47
CA TRP A 491 2.31 5.58 19.42
C TRP A 491 0.94 6.11 19.89
N ARG A 492 0.91 6.65 21.12
CA ARG A 492 -0.21 7.42 21.67
C ARG A 492 -0.09 8.88 21.28
#